data_a704f86ae0b41979b4318df700d88834
#
_entry.id   a704f86ae0b41979b4318df700d88834
#
_cell.length_a   1.000
_cell.length_b   1.000
_cell.length_c   1.000
_cell.angle_alpha   90.00
_cell.angle_beta   90.00
_cell.angle_gamma   90.00
#
_symmetry.space_group_name_H-M   'P 1'
#
loop_
_entity.id
_entity.type
_entity.pdbx_description
1 polymer ?
#
loop_
_entity_poly.entity_id
_entity_poly.type
_entity_poly.pdbx_seq_one_letter_code
_entity_poly.pdbx_strand_id
1 'polypeptide(L)'
;KFKIMSNYKNQGYGGNQKIGYYYAIKNNFDYVVLLHGDGQYAPEHLSRILNIFKNKKYSAVFGSRMMIKGSALKGGMPLYKFLGNKVLSFIQNFFLNTNLSEFHSGYRAYRVQALKEILFELNSNDYCFDTQIIIQIVLSNFKIKEISIPTFYGDEISYVNGIKYAF
;
A
#
# COMPACT_ATOMS: atom_id res chain seq x y z
N LYS A 1 -10.03 -17.87 11.81
CA LYS A 1 -10.51 -18.78 10.75
C LYS A 1 -9.91 -18.33 9.45
N PHE A 2 -9.14 -19.19 8.79
CA PHE A 2 -8.55 -18.90 7.48
C PHE A 2 -9.59 -19.15 6.38
N LYS A 3 -9.56 -18.32 5.34
CA LYS A 3 -10.29 -18.54 4.10
C LYS A 3 -9.31 -18.44 2.94
N ILE A 4 -9.27 -19.48 2.13
CA ILE A 4 -8.47 -19.51 0.90
C ILE A 4 -9.40 -19.16 -0.25
N MET A 5 -8.95 -18.23 -1.11
CA MET A 5 -9.62 -17.89 -2.35
C MET A 5 -8.66 -18.18 -3.50
N SER A 6 -9.10 -19.01 -4.43
CA SER A 6 -8.33 -19.37 -5.62
C SER A 6 -8.98 -18.76 -6.85
N ASN A 7 -8.16 -18.17 -7.71
CA ASN A 7 -8.61 -17.62 -9.00
C ASN A 7 -8.33 -18.61 -10.12
N TYR A 8 -9.25 -18.75 -11.04
CA TYR A 8 -9.10 -19.60 -12.22
C TYR A 8 -7.91 -19.19 -13.10
N LYS A 9 -7.63 -17.87 -13.17
CA LYS A 9 -6.48 -17.29 -13.87
C LYS A 9 -5.78 -16.27 -12.98
N ASN A 10 -4.49 -16.07 -13.22
CA ASN A 10 -3.75 -14.98 -12.57
C ASN A 10 -4.39 -13.63 -12.93
N GLN A 11 -4.82 -12.89 -11.93
CA GLN A 11 -5.48 -11.59 -12.07
C GLN A 11 -4.50 -10.42 -12.03
N GLY A 12 -3.22 -10.68 -11.83
CA GLY A 12 -2.21 -9.67 -11.57
C GLY A 12 -2.25 -9.13 -10.15
N TYR A 13 -1.31 -8.25 -9.84
CA TYR A 13 -1.14 -7.69 -8.50
C TYR A 13 -2.37 -6.88 -8.04
N GLY A 14 -2.79 -5.88 -8.84
CA GLY A 14 -3.95 -5.05 -8.54
C GLY A 14 -5.26 -5.84 -8.62
N GLY A 15 -5.39 -6.75 -9.59
CA GLY A 15 -6.58 -7.60 -9.71
C GLY A 15 -6.80 -8.48 -8.48
N ASN A 16 -5.72 -9.03 -7.90
CA ASN A 16 -5.82 -9.79 -6.66
C ASN A 16 -6.25 -8.92 -5.46
N GLN A 17 -5.76 -7.68 -5.37
CA GLN A 17 -6.20 -6.73 -4.35
C GLN A 17 -7.70 -6.41 -4.47
N LYS A 18 -8.18 -6.17 -5.70
CA LYS A 18 -9.62 -5.91 -5.97
C LYS A 18 -10.49 -7.03 -5.42
N ILE A 19 -10.12 -8.29 -5.65
CA ILE A 19 -10.85 -9.45 -5.12
C ILE A 19 -10.92 -9.42 -3.59
N GLY A 20 -9.81 -9.12 -2.92
CA GLY A 20 -9.76 -8.96 -1.47
C GLY A 20 -10.65 -7.82 -0.97
N TYR A 21 -10.65 -6.69 -1.67
CA TYR A 21 -11.49 -5.53 -1.30
C TYR A 21 -12.97 -5.80 -1.51
N TYR A 22 -13.36 -6.41 -2.64
CA TYR A 22 -14.74 -6.86 -2.85
C TYR A 22 -15.20 -7.86 -1.79
N TYR A 23 -14.33 -8.78 -1.40
CA TYR A 23 -14.65 -9.72 -0.34
C TYR A 23 -14.89 -8.99 0.99
N ALA A 24 -14.05 -8.01 1.33
CA ALA A 24 -14.21 -7.22 2.54
C ALA A 24 -15.51 -6.41 2.53
N ILE A 25 -15.84 -5.78 1.39
CA ILE A 25 -17.08 -5.02 1.19
C ILE A 25 -18.31 -5.93 1.33
N LYS A 26 -18.30 -7.07 0.62
CA LYS A 26 -19.43 -8.02 0.61
C LYS A 26 -19.73 -8.61 1.98
N ASN A 27 -18.71 -8.80 2.81
CA ASN A 27 -18.84 -9.38 4.14
C ASN A 27 -18.92 -8.33 5.27
N ASN A 28 -19.08 -7.04 4.91
CA ASN A 28 -19.22 -5.92 5.84
C ASN A 28 -18.10 -5.83 6.88
N PHE A 29 -16.86 -6.06 6.48
CA PHE A 29 -15.72 -5.77 7.34
C PHE A 29 -15.54 -4.26 7.53
N ASP A 30 -15.03 -3.86 8.69
CA ASP A 30 -14.72 -2.45 8.97
C ASP A 30 -13.44 -2.01 8.29
N TYR A 31 -12.46 -2.90 8.22
CA TYR A 31 -11.11 -2.63 7.71
C TYR A 31 -10.63 -3.78 6.85
N VAL A 32 -9.76 -3.45 5.89
CA VAL A 32 -8.97 -4.42 5.13
C VAL A 32 -7.51 -4.04 5.20
N VAL A 33 -6.65 -5.01 5.37
CA VAL A 33 -5.19 -4.84 5.42
C VAL A 33 -4.56 -5.71 4.36
N LEU A 34 -3.74 -5.10 3.51
CA LEU A 34 -2.86 -5.80 2.59
C LEU A 34 -1.56 -6.13 3.32
N LEU A 35 -1.26 -7.41 3.41
CA LEU A 35 0.00 -7.94 3.93
C LEU A 35 0.53 -8.97 2.95
N HIS A 36 1.75 -8.75 2.47
CA HIS A 36 2.38 -9.68 1.52
C HIS A 36 2.83 -10.96 2.23
N GLY A 37 2.69 -12.09 1.54
CA GLY A 37 3.09 -13.40 2.06
C GLY A 37 4.58 -13.71 1.91
N ASP A 38 5.39 -12.77 1.42
CA ASP A 38 6.83 -12.89 1.19
C ASP A 38 7.69 -12.59 2.45
N GLY A 39 7.04 -12.24 3.55
CA GLY A 39 7.72 -11.94 4.82
C GLY A 39 8.39 -10.57 4.90
N GLN A 40 8.29 -9.73 3.87
CA GLN A 40 8.90 -8.38 3.88
C GLN A 40 8.25 -7.44 4.91
N TYR A 41 7.01 -7.70 5.31
CA TYR A 41 6.28 -6.84 6.23
C TYR A 41 5.90 -7.57 7.51
N ALA A 42 6.23 -6.95 8.64
CA ALA A 42 6.00 -7.51 9.95
C ALA A 42 4.50 -7.44 10.35
N PRO A 43 3.80 -8.57 10.52
CA PRO A 43 2.39 -8.60 10.90
C PRO A 43 2.13 -8.00 12.31
N GLU A 44 3.16 -7.89 13.14
CA GLU A 44 3.11 -7.31 14.48
C GLU A 44 2.63 -5.85 14.48
N HIS A 45 2.82 -5.14 13.37
CA HIS A 45 2.34 -3.76 13.23
C HIS A 45 0.81 -3.65 13.03
N LEU A 46 0.10 -4.78 12.85
CA LEU A 46 -1.34 -4.78 12.62
C LEU A 46 -2.11 -4.12 13.76
N SER A 47 -1.76 -4.41 15.01
CA SER A 47 -2.42 -3.79 16.18
C SER A 47 -2.23 -2.27 16.21
N ARG A 48 -1.07 -1.77 15.79
CA ARG A 48 -0.78 -0.33 15.68
C ARG A 48 -1.62 0.33 14.59
N ILE A 49 -1.79 -0.34 13.44
CA ILE A 49 -2.66 0.12 12.34
C ILE A 49 -4.11 0.22 12.82
N LEU A 50 -4.62 -0.83 13.47
CA LEU A 50 -6.00 -0.85 13.98
C LEU A 50 -6.25 0.23 15.04
N ASN A 51 -5.26 0.52 15.89
CA ASN A 51 -5.37 1.61 16.86
C ASN A 51 -5.49 2.98 16.21
N ILE A 52 -4.83 3.22 15.06
CA ILE A 52 -4.98 4.47 14.30
C ILE A 52 -6.40 4.62 13.79
N PHE A 53 -7.01 3.56 13.34
CA PHE A 53 -8.40 3.58 12.85
C PHE A 53 -9.44 3.85 13.93
N LYS A 54 -9.13 3.76 15.23
CA LYS A 54 -10.01 4.26 16.31
C LYS A 54 -10.26 5.76 16.15
N ASN A 55 -9.30 6.50 15.61
CA ASN A 55 -9.52 7.88 15.18
C ASN A 55 -10.21 7.87 13.80
N LYS A 56 -11.49 8.25 13.79
CA LYS A 56 -12.33 8.30 12.58
C LYS A 56 -11.82 9.26 11.50
N LYS A 57 -10.85 10.11 11.81
CA LYS A 57 -10.22 11.03 10.86
C LYS A 57 -9.51 10.34 9.70
N TYR A 58 -8.94 9.14 9.94
CA TYR A 58 -8.12 8.45 8.94
C TYR A 58 -8.90 7.36 8.21
N SER A 59 -8.84 7.38 6.89
CA SER A 59 -9.47 6.41 6.01
C SER A 59 -8.49 5.36 5.47
N ALA A 60 -7.20 5.70 5.47
CA ALA A 60 -6.14 4.78 5.10
C ALA A 60 -4.93 4.91 6.05
N VAL A 61 -4.21 3.82 6.23
CA VAL A 61 -2.95 3.76 6.99
C VAL A 61 -1.92 3.02 6.15
N PHE A 62 -0.78 3.67 5.91
CA PHE A 62 0.31 3.12 5.10
C PHE A 62 1.55 2.88 5.95
N GLY A 63 2.16 1.72 5.78
CA GLY A 63 3.49 1.46 6.30
C GLY A 63 4.53 2.14 5.42
N SER A 64 5.46 2.89 6.01
CA SER A 64 6.55 3.51 5.28
C SER A 64 7.90 3.08 5.83
N ARG A 65 8.78 2.67 4.95
CA ARG A 65 10.18 2.34 5.21
C ARG A 65 11.06 3.59 5.20
N MET A 66 10.53 4.70 4.69
CA MET A 66 11.25 5.95 4.44
C MET A 66 11.04 7.01 5.54
N MET A 67 10.10 6.80 6.47
CA MET A 67 9.80 7.75 7.55
C MET A 67 11.00 8.01 8.49
N ILE A 68 11.76 6.98 8.78
CA ILE A 68 12.94 7.11 9.65
C ILE A 68 14.17 7.27 8.74
N LYS A 69 14.88 8.39 8.89
CA LYS A 69 16.06 8.71 8.08
C LYS A 69 17.10 7.58 8.15
N GLY A 70 17.45 7.06 6.99
CA GLY A 70 18.47 6.01 6.84
C GLY A 70 18.00 4.59 7.18
N SER A 71 16.79 4.38 7.73
CA SER A 71 16.32 3.04 8.09
C SER A 71 16.19 2.11 6.89
N ALA A 72 15.73 2.62 5.75
CA ALA A 72 15.58 1.85 4.53
C ALA A 72 16.94 1.30 4.04
N LEU A 73 17.98 2.13 4.01
CA LEU A 73 19.34 1.70 3.62
C LEU A 73 19.95 0.72 4.62
N LYS A 74 19.76 0.97 5.93
CA LYS A 74 20.20 0.03 6.98
C LYS A 74 19.50 -1.33 6.89
N GLY A 75 18.26 -1.36 6.42
CA GLY A 75 17.49 -2.57 6.18
C GLY A 75 17.79 -3.25 4.82
N GLY A 76 18.86 -2.84 4.13
CA GLY A 76 19.32 -3.49 2.90
C GLY A 76 18.68 -2.96 1.61
N MET A 77 17.91 -1.86 1.65
CA MET A 77 17.36 -1.28 0.41
C MET A 77 18.48 -0.81 -0.51
N PRO A 78 18.54 -1.30 -1.77
CA PRO A 78 19.54 -0.82 -2.73
C PRO A 78 19.45 0.69 -2.95
N LEU A 79 20.61 1.36 -3.11
CA LEU A 79 20.67 2.82 -3.21
C LEU A 79 19.84 3.37 -4.37
N TYR A 80 19.85 2.70 -5.54
CA TYR A 80 19.04 3.12 -6.68
C TYR A 80 17.54 3.05 -6.41
N LYS A 81 17.07 2.03 -5.67
CA LYS A 81 15.67 1.93 -5.24
C LYS A 81 15.31 3.02 -4.23
N PHE A 82 16.22 3.31 -3.30
CA PHE A 82 16.04 4.38 -2.32
C PHE A 82 15.92 5.76 -2.99
N LEU A 83 16.83 6.08 -3.93
CA LEU A 83 16.80 7.34 -4.67
C LEU A 83 15.56 7.42 -5.57
N GLY A 84 15.26 6.36 -6.32
CA GLY A 84 14.06 6.29 -7.17
C GLY A 84 12.77 6.49 -6.38
N ASN A 85 12.64 5.82 -5.22
CA ASN A 85 11.50 5.99 -4.34
C ASN A 85 11.36 7.44 -3.86
N LYS A 86 12.46 8.09 -3.46
CA LYS A 86 12.43 9.50 -3.06
C LYS A 86 12.01 10.44 -4.17
N VAL A 87 12.57 10.28 -5.36
CA VAL A 87 12.24 11.12 -6.53
C VAL A 87 10.77 10.94 -6.90
N LEU A 88 10.31 9.70 -7.03
CA LEU A 88 8.91 9.42 -7.37
C LEU A 88 7.96 9.93 -6.28
N SER A 89 8.26 9.71 -5.01
CA SER A 89 7.43 10.21 -3.92
C SER A 89 7.40 11.74 -3.88
N PHE A 90 8.49 12.43 -4.19
CA PHE A 90 8.51 13.88 -4.31
C PHE A 90 7.58 14.38 -5.43
N ILE A 91 7.68 13.77 -6.62
CA ILE A 91 6.84 14.12 -7.78
C ILE A 91 5.36 13.88 -7.43
N GLN A 92 5.03 12.71 -6.88
CA GLN A 92 3.66 12.36 -6.51
C GLN A 92 3.08 13.29 -5.44
N ASN A 93 3.86 13.65 -4.42
CA ASN A 93 3.46 14.63 -3.42
C ASN A 93 3.17 16.00 -4.04
N PHE A 94 4.01 16.45 -4.98
CA PHE A 94 3.81 17.72 -5.67
C PHE A 94 2.48 17.77 -6.42
N PHE A 95 2.18 16.74 -7.22
CA PHE A 95 0.93 16.69 -8.00
C PHE A 95 -0.32 16.46 -7.14
N LEU A 96 -0.20 15.68 -6.06
CA LEU A 96 -1.34 15.35 -5.20
C LEU A 96 -1.52 16.30 -4.02
N ASN A 97 -0.63 17.29 -3.87
CA ASN A 97 -0.60 18.19 -2.72
C ASN A 97 -0.61 17.43 -1.38
N THR A 98 0.24 16.42 -1.27
CA THR A 98 0.36 15.56 -0.09
C THR A 98 1.78 15.65 0.50
N ASN A 99 2.01 15.00 1.63
CA ASN A 99 3.32 14.92 2.26
C ASN A 99 3.57 13.51 2.79
N LEU A 100 3.43 12.52 1.91
CA LEU A 100 3.72 11.12 2.23
C LEU A 100 5.23 10.87 2.10
N SER A 101 5.78 10.13 3.03
CA SER A 101 7.20 9.76 3.00
C SER A 101 7.51 8.66 1.99
N GLU A 102 6.51 7.84 1.66
CA GLU A 102 6.63 6.74 0.69
C GLU A 102 5.28 6.39 0.04
N PHE A 103 5.28 6.26 -1.30
CA PHE A 103 4.12 5.81 -2.08
C PHE A 103 4.21 4.32 -2.48
N HIS A 104 5.36 3.69 -2.31
CA HIS A 104 5.69 2.40 -2.94
C HIS A 104 5.84 1.24 -1.94
N SER A 105 5.33 1.40 -0.73
CA SER A 105 5.21 0.31 0.23
C SER A 105 3.92 -0.47 0.00
N GLY A 106 3.99 -1.81 0.06
CA GLY A 106 2.82 -2.68 -0.06
C GLY A 106 2.07 -2.93 1.26
N TYR A 107 2.54 -2.40 2.40
CA TYR A 107 1.84 -2.56 3.66
C TYR A 107 0.78 -1.46 3.83
N ARG A 108 -0.45 -1.77 3.51
CA ARG A 108 -1.54 -0.81 3.42
C ARG A 108 -2.79 -1.30 4.11
N ALA A 109 -3.50 -0.39 4.72
CA ALA A 109 -4.78 -0.67 5.34
C ALA A 109 -5.80 0.42 4.97
N TYR A 110 -7.04 0.02 4.78
CA TYR A 110 -8.14 0.91 4.40
C TYR A 110 -9.37 0.66 5.26
N ARG A 111 -10.10 1.73 5.54
CA ARG A 111 -11.50 1.59 5.93
C ARG A 111 -12.30 1.07 4.74
N VAL A 112 -13.07 0.03 4.94
CA VAL A 112 -13.91 -0.52 3.88
C VAL A 112 -14.94 0.52 3.40
N GLN A 113 -15.40 1.39 4.29
CA GLN A 113 -16.29 2.50 3.90
C GLN A 113 -15.63 3.43 2.86
N ALA A 114 -14.36 3.77 3.03
CA ALA A 114 -13.66 4.60 2.05
C ALA A 114 -13.49 3.89 0.70
N LEU A 115 -13.27 2.57 0.70
CA LEU A 115 -13.21 1.79 -0.53
C LEU A 115 -14.54 1.76 -1.29
N LYS A 116 -15.68 1.82 -0.58
CA LYS A 116 -17.00 1.89 -1.22
C LYS A 116 -17.27 3.23 -1.94
N GLU A 117 -16.51 4.26 -1.60
CA GLU A 117 -16.71 5.63 -2.09
C GLU A 117 -15.74 6.00 -3.24
N ILE A 118 -14.83 5.10 -3.60
CA ILE A 118 -13.88 5.28 -4.70
C ILE A 118 -14.08 4.20 -5.76
N LEU A 119 -13.63 4.48 -6.98
CA LEU A 119 -13.79 3.56 -8.13
C LEU A 119 -12.54 2.69 -8.31
N PHE A 120 -12.11 1.99 -7.24
CA PHE A 120 -10.88 1.18 -7.29
C PHE A 120 -10.95 0.04 -8.31
N GLU A 121 -12.13 -0.40 -8.69
CA GLU A 121 -12.37 -1.39 -9.73
C GLU A 121 -11.87 -0.96 -11.12
N LEU A 122 -11.86 0.34 -11.40
CA LEU A 122 -11.39 0.90 -12.66
C LEU A 122 -9.86 0.98 -12.74
N ASN A 123 -9.16 0.81 -11.63
CA ASN A 123 -7.72 0.82 -11.60
C ASN A 123 -7.14 -0.37 -12.39
N SER A 124 -5.86 -0.27 -12.80
CA SER A 124 -5.17 -1.35 -13.50
C SER A 124 -5.07 -2.62 -12.65
N ASN A 125 -4.79 -3.74 -13.30
CA ASN A 125 -4.59 -5.01 -12.60
C ASN A 125 -3.11 -5.29 -12.26
N ASP A 126 -2.21 -4.39 -12.63
CA ASP A 126 -0.78 -4.48 -12.38
C ASP A 126 -0.35 -3.67 -11.13
N TYR A 127 0.94 -3.38 -11.01
CA TYR A 127 1.52 -2.64 -9.88
C TYR A 127 1.12 -1.15 -9.84
N CYS A 128 0.65 -0.57 -10.95
CA CYS A 128 0.16 0.82 -10.98
C CYS A 128 -1.08 1.00 -10.11
N PHE A 129 -1.80 -0.08 -9.82
CA PHE A 129 -2.96 -0.08 -8.92
C PHE A 129 -2.68 0.67 -7.63
N ASP A 130 -1.51 0.48 -7.05
CA ASP A 130 -1.13 1.08 -5.78
C ASP A 130 -1.06 2.61 -5.82
N THR A 131 -0.56 3.17 -6.90
CA THR A 131 -0.55 4.63 -7.11
C THR A 131 -1.95 5.14 -7.42
N GLN A 132 -2.70 4.44 -8.27
CA GLN A 132 -4.05 4.84 -8.67
C GLN A 132 -5.03 4.88 -7.48
N ILE A 133 -4.97 3.90 -6.58
CA ILE A 133 -5.84 3.92 -5.39
C ILE A 133 -5.48 5.05 -4.42
N ILE A 134 -4.18 5.41 -4.30
CA ILE A 134 -3.76 6.58 -3.51
C ILE A 134 -4.34 7.87 -4.11
N ILE A 135 -4.26 8.03 -5.43
CA ILE A 135 -4.83 9.17 -6.14
C ILE A 135 -6.33 9.29 -5.82
N GLN A 136 -7.08 8.21 -5.94
CA GLN A 136 -8.52 8.22 -5.64
C GLN A 136 -8.82 8.57 -4.18
N ILE A 137 -8.07 8.01 -3.23
CA ILE A 137 -8.20 8.32 -1.79
C ILE A 137 -7.97 9.83 -1.54
N VAL A 138 -6.92 10.39 -2.15
CA VAL A 138 -6.58 11.82 -1.97
C VAL A 138 -7.62 12.72 -2.63
N LEU A 139 -8.03 12.43 -3.87
CA LEU A 139 -9.04 13.21 -4.60
C LEU A 139 -10.42 13.15 -3.93
N SER A 140 -10.74 12.07 -3.23
CA SER A 140 -11.96 11.95 -2.41
C SER A 140 -11.83 12.63 -1.05
N ASN A 141 -10.78 13.43 -0.79
CA ASN A 141 -10.50 14.12 0.46
C ASN A 141 -10.35 13.20 1.69
N PHE A 142 -10.08 11.93 1.48
CA PHE A 142 -9.79 11.00 2.55
C PHE A 142 -8.38 11.20 3.10
N LYS A 143 -8.24 11.07 4.42
CA LYS A 143 -6.96 11.30 5.10
C LYS A 143 -6.18 9.98 5.28
N ILE A 144 -4.93 10.03 4.87
CA ILE A 144 -3.95 8.97 5.02
C ILE A 144 -3.08 9.24 6.24
N LYS A 145 -2.77 8.21 7.02
CA LYS A 145 -1.76 8.24 8.08
C LYS A 145 -0.63 7.28 7.74
N GLU A 146 0.61 7.72 7.89
CA GLU A 146 1.74 6.83 7.80
C GLU A 146 2.18 6.32 9.17
N ILE A 147 2.73 5.11 9.18
CA ILE A 147 3.49 4.52 10.28
C ILE A 147 4.84 4.06 9.78
N SER A 148 5.88 4.23 10.59
CA SER A 148 7.18 3.65 10.27
C SER A 148 7.11 2.14 10.41
N ILE A 149 7.64 1.44 9.41
CA ILE A 149 7.83 -0.01 9.40
C ILE A 149 9.30 -0.33 9.16
N PRO A 150 9.82 -1.44 9.67
CA PRO A 150 11.16 -1.88 9.35
C PRO A 150 11.28 -2.20 7.86
N THR A 151 12.49 -2.06 7.35
CA THR A 151 12.86 -2.48 6.01
C THR A 151 13.60 -3.81 6.13
N PHE A 152 13.18 -4.78 5.35
CA PHE A 152 13.91 -6.02 5.20
C PHE A 152 14.03 -6.33 3.70
N TYR A 153 15.28 -6.42 3.23
CA TYR A 153 15.63 -6.89 1.89
C TYR A 153 16.50 -8.12 2.07
N GLY A 154 15.92 -9.29 1.76
CA GLY A 154 16.62 -10.57 1.72
C GLY A 154 16.88 -11.00 0.29
N ASP A 155 16.88 -12.30 0.04
CA ASP A 155 17.12 -12.90 -1.28
C ASP A 155 15.88 -12.92 -2.18
N GLU A 156 14.86 -12.08 -1.89
CA GLU A 156 13.61 -12.08 -2.64
C GLU A 156 13.82 -11.54 -4.06
N ILE A 157 13.20 -12.20 -5.03
CA ILE A 157 13.19 -11.78 -6.43
C ILE A 157 12.14 -10.68 -6.61
N SER A 158 12.59 -9.47 -6.93
CA SER A 158 11.68 -8.38 -7.29
C SER A 158 11.29 -8.49 -8.77
N TYR A 159 10.02 -8.78 -9.03
CA TYR A 159 9.46 -8.82 -10.40
C TYR A 159 9.05 -7.45 -10.93
N VAL A 160 9.21 -6.39 -10.15
CA VAL A 160 8.86 -5.04 -10.56
C VAL A 160 9.96 -4.44 -11.43
N ASN A 161 9.66 -4.20 -12.70
CA ASN A 161 10.53 -3.38 -13.55
C ASN A 161 10.31 -1.90 -13.18
N GLY A 162 11.25 -1.32 -12.43
CA GLY A 162 11.14 0.04 -11.91
C GLY A 162 11.00 1.12 -12.99
N ILE A 163 11.60 0.92 -14.17
CA ILE A 163 11.49 1.86 -15.29
C ILE A 163 10.07 1.82 -15.86
N LYS A 164 9.55 0.62 -16.16
CA LYS A 164 8.19 0.45 -16.66
C LYS A 164 7.11 0.90 -15.66
N TYR A 165 7.43 0.87 -14.38
CA TYR A 165 6.53 1.32 -13.31
C TYR A 165 6.51 2.85 -13.17
N ALA A 166 7.59 3.54 -13.56
CA ALA A 166 7.73 5.00 -13.42
C ALA A 166 7.05 5.78 -14.57
N PHE A 167 6.77 5.14 -15.70
CA PHE A 167 6.10 5.68 -16.89
C PHE A 167 4.79 4.94 -17.17
#